data_2ca8c46409fe253c524f71151bdc8dd3
#
_entry.id   2ca8c46409fe253c524f71151bdc8dd3
#
_cell.length_a   1.000
_cell.length_b   1.000
_cell.length_c   1.000
_cell.angle_alpha   90.00
_cell.angle_beta   90.00
_cell.angle_gamma   90.00
#
_symmetry.space_group_name_H-M   'P 1'
#
loop_
_entity.id
_entity.type
_entity.pdbx_description
1 polymer ?
#
loop_
_entity_poly.entity_id
_entity_poly.type
_entity_poly.pdbx_seq_one_letter_code
_entity_poly.pdbx_strand_id
1 'polypeptide(L)'
;MKLNRCNPAHLRVTEVALAVFFTLSVPVAVARIVDSRGQSSGGVCEDIYRRYNEDHILCRQPESACQPVASGVEGADKDIILAAHNRYRSQIATGNNSSFPHASNMLEMEWDDDLARVAQAHANLCSNQPSCSSCMRIEKFPHVGRTGCLIRTDSENNTADWEGCIGYMYKESLRIPTTSSNTPLRTMRGVESFTQLAWATTWKVGCGYVKYPSGSALRFEKLYTCAYGPGGNVRGEEVYKVGPACTDCPEGTCCGESCQQYNITPSYSGLCKVVDDGPIFPLDDEDNLLFRCLFNKATSQSCNFQSDPSDGWKTKTFFASTGHAESVLEAGQSAEMTFEQPIKSSHGRLCIEVEYNKGPNVAGTLDRGLFELLVTPVVRPQRQRTINLSGGAINTMRMRITLHYNFDVKIGFSFIVPRGSPAQYVNIHKVLIYEKACPERYRHALD
;
A
#
# COMPACT_ATOMS: atom_id res chain seq x y z
N MET A 1 30.43 -73.81 -5.49
CA MET A 1 30.45 -74.86 -6.54
C MET A 1 30.40 -74.12 -7.87
N LYS A 2 31.49 -74.23 -8.68
CA LYS A 2 31.70 -73.94 -10.13
C LYS A 2 31.26 -72.53 -10.64
N LEU A 3 32.15 -71.53 -10.94
CA LEU A 3 33.20 -71.47 -11.95
C LEU A 3 32.70 -71.66 -13.40
N ASN A 4 32.84 -70.58 -14.19
CA ASN A 4 33.55 -70.45 -15.47
C ASN A 4 33.23 -69.09 -16.09
N ARG A 5 34.15 -68.15 -16.21
CA ARG A 5 35.30 -67.88 -17.09
C ARG A 5 35.00 -68.20 -18.59
N CYS A 6 35.10 -67.18 -19.40
CA CYS A 6 36.07 -67.04 -20.47
C CYS A 6 35.98 -65.70 -21.21
N ASN A 7 37.09 -65.07 -21.32
CA ASN A 7 37.60 -64.01 -22.20
C ASN A 7 38.22 -64.69 -23.46
N PRO A 8 38.87 -64.03 -24.43
CA PRO A 8 38.94 -62.64 -24.92
C PRO A 8 39.05 -62.47 -26.49
N ALA A 9 39.39 -61.22 -26.89
CA ALA A 9 40.16 -60.81 -28.09
C ALA A 9 39.40 -60.50 -29.39
N HIS A 10 39.56 -59.33 -30.05
CA HIS A 10 40.78 -58.84 -30.67
C HIS A 10 40.61 -57.40 -31.17
N LEU A 11 41.67 -56.65 -31.06
CA LEU A 11 42.06 -55.40 -31.66
C LEU A 11 41.64 -55.14 -33.12
N ARG A 12 41.31 -53.88 -33.45
CA ARG A 12 42.02 -53.13 -34.49
C ARG A 12 41.90 -51.62 -34.28
N VAL A 13 43.06 -51.00 -34.40
CA VAL A 13 43.35 -49.57 -34.40
C VAL A 13 43.09 -49.01 -35.78
N THR A 14 42.48 -47.83 -35.93
CA THR A 14 42.86 -46.84 -36.93
C THR A 14 42.22 -45.46 -36.65
N GLU A 15 43.10 -44.53 -36.63
CA GLU A 15 43.06 -43.14 -37.05
C GLU A 15 42.36 -42.06 -36.23
N VAL A 16 43.21 -41.12 -35.86
CA VAL A 16 43.05 -39.81 -35.25
C VAL A 16 42.33 -38.86 -36.21
N ALA A 17 41.26 -38.22 -35.75
CA ALA A 17 40.83 -36.96 -36.32
C ALA A 17 40.59 -35.98 -35.17
N LEU A 18 41.44 -34.96 -35.07
CA LEU A 18 41.28 -33.80 -34.17
C LEU A 18 40.07 -32.97 -34.63
N ALA A 19 39.00 -32.98 -33.88
CA ALA A 19 37.94 -32.02 -34.01
C ALA A 19 37.98 -31.05 -32.82
N VAL A 20 38.35 -29.82 -33.10
CA VAL A 20 38.34 -28.70 -32.16
C VAL A 20 36.88 -28.31 -31.98
N PHE A 21 36.29 -28.65 -30.85
CA PHE A 21 34.99 -28.13 -30.45
C PHE A 21 35.14 -26.77 -29.76
N PHE A 22 34.79 -25.72 -30.51
CA PHE A 22 34.45 -24.42 -29.93
C PHE A 22 33.15 -24.59 -29.14
N THR A 23 33.22 -24.58 -27.82
CA THR A 23 32.03 -24.46 -26.95
C THR A 23 31.56 -23.00 -26.96
N LEU A 24 30.62 -22.69 -27.83
CA LEU A 24 29.78 -21.50 -27.69
C LEU A 24 28.87 -21.70 -26.48
N SER A 25 29.19 -21.06 -25.36
CA SER A 25 28.28 -20.93 -24.22
C SER A 25 27.16 -19.98 -24.61
N VAL A 26 26.03 -20.54 -25.02
CA VAL A 26 24.75 -19.82 -25.15
C VAL A 26 24.20 -19.63 -23.73
N PRO A 27 23.90 -18.42 -23.29
CA PRO A 27 23.20 -18.24 -22.01
C PRO A 27 21.79 -18.83 -22.16
N VAL A 28 21.51 -19.87 -21.38
CA VAL A 28 20.16 -20.41 -21.26
C VAL A 28 19.33 -19.36 -20.55
N ALA A 29 18.57 -18.59 -21.31
CA ALA A 29 17.49 -17.80 -20.76
C ALA A 29 16.46 -18.78 -20.20
N VAL A 30 16.37 -18.87 -18.89
CA VAL A 30 15.30 -19.59 -18.21
C VAL A 30 14.01 -18.83 -18.47
N ALA A 31 13.31 -19.18 -19.53
CA ALA A 31 11.95 -18.72 -19.75
C ALA A 31 11.09 -19.30 -18.62
N ARG A 32 10.57 -18.44 -17.74
CA ARG A 32 9.56 -18.82 -16.78
C ARG A 32 8.30 -19.21 -17.56
N ILE A 33 8.00 -20.49 -17.57
CA ILE A 33 6.71 -20.98 -18.05
C ILE A 33 5.69 -20.58 -16.99
N VAL A 34 4.88 -19.57 -17.30
CA VAL A 34 3.69 -19.24 -16.53
C VAL A 34 2.63 -20.28 -16.91
N ASP A 35 2.34 -21.20 -16.01
CA ASP A 35 1.24 -22.12 -16.18
C ASP A 35 -0.08 -21.34 -16.08
N SER A 36 -0.95 -21.53 -17.05
CA SER A 36 -2.25 -20.86 -17.19
C SER A 36 -3.27 -21.20 -16.08
N ARG A 37 -2.86 -21.87 -15.02
CA ARG A 37 -3.70 -22.26 -13.87
C ARG A 37 -3.51 -21.43 -12.61
N GLY A 38 -2.73 -20.33 -12.64
CA GLY A 38 -2.61 -19.43 -11.50
C GLY A 38 -2.03 -20.05 -10.22
N GLN A 39 -1.42 -21.21 -10.28
CA GLN A 39 -0.69 -21.79 -9.15
C GLN A 39 0.73 -21.25 -9.16
N SER A 40 1.02 -20.29 -8.31
CA SER A 40 2.40 -19.93 -7.97
C SER A 40 2.99 -21.12 -7.21
N SER A 41 3.69 -22.01 -7.92
CA SER A 41 4.65 -22.93 -7.30
C SER A 41 5.58 -22.11 -6.41
N GLY A 42 5.66 -22.43 -5.14
CA GLY A 42 6.48 -21.88 -4.05
C GLY A 42 7.46 -20.76 -4.41
N GLY A 43 6.93 -19.58 -4.76
CA GLY A 43 7.75 -18.43 -5.09
C GLY A 43 8.44 -17.92 -3.84
N VAL A 44 9.76 -17.78 -3.91
CA VAL A 44 10.53 -17.10 -2.89
C VAL A 44 9.88 -15.74 -2.64
N CYS A 45 9.48 -15.45 -1.39
CA CYS A 45 8.98 -14.16 -0.98
C CYS A 45 9.94 -13.06 -1.43
N GLU A 46 9.45 -12.07 -2.13
CA GLU A 46 10.26 -10.95 -2.60
C GLU A 46 10.83 -10.17 -1.41
N ASP A 47 12.08 -9.76 -1.49
CA ASP A 47 12.79 -9.11 -0.37
C ASP A 47 12.08 -7.83 0.12
N ILE A 48 11.41 -7.10 -0.79
CA ILE A 48 10.65 -5.91 -0.42
C ILE A 48 9.53 -6.18 0.59
N TYR A 49 8.85 -7.33 0.49
CA TYR A 49 7.79 -7.70 1.42
C TYR A 49 8.33 -8.15 2.77
N ARG A 50 9.44 -8.90 2.78
CA ARG A 50 10.16 -9.24 4.02
C ARG A 50 10.66 -8.02 4.76
N ARG A 51 11.09 -6.99 4.02
CA ARG A 51 11.51 -5.70 4.56
C ARG A 51 10.37 -5.01 5.32
N TYR A 52 9.14 -5.07 4.79
CA TYR A 52 7.98 -4.48 5.46
C TYR A 52 7.60 -5.22 6.73
N ASN A 53 7.59 -6.54 6.70
CA ASN A 53 7.33 -7.39 7.85
C ASN A 53 7.77 -8.82 7.56
N GLU A 54 8.38 -9.50 8.54
CA GLU A 54 8.75 -10.92 8.44
C GLU A 54 7.52 -11.80 8.21
N ASP A 55 6.41 -11.45 8.86
CA ASP A 55 5.11 -12.12 8.73
C ASP A 55 4.27 -11.58 7.58
N HIS A 56 4.90 -10.90 6.60
CA HIS A 56 4.16 -10.39 5.44
C HIS A 56 3.39 -11.51 4.76
N ILE A 57 2.13 -11.23 4.41
CA ILE A 57 1.20 -12.25 3.95
C ILE A 57 1.70 -13.01 2.71
N LEU A 58 2.41 -12.33 1.81
CA LEU A 58 3.02 -12.95 0.62
C LEU A 58 4.22 -13.85 0.96
N CYS A 59 4.74 -13.78 2.19
CA CYS A 59 5.87 -14.57 2.66
C CYS A 59 5.43 -15.78 3.51
N ARG A 60 4.17 -15.80 3.93
CA ARG A 60 3.62 -16.90 4.73
C ARG A 60 3.24 -18.09 3.85
N GLN A 61 3.45 -19.27 4.36
CA GLN A 61 2.98 -20.50 3.75
C GLN A 61 1.59 -20.83 4.29
N PRO A 62 0.69 -21.40 3.46
CA PRO A 62 -0.57 -21.94 3.92
C PRO A 62 -0.34 -22.97 5.04
N GLU A 63 -1.24 -23.03 6.00
CA GLU A 63 -1.22 -24.11 6.99
C GLU A 63 -1.39 -25.47 6.31
N SER A 64 -0.72 -26.51 6.78
CA SER A 64 -0.76 -27.85 6.20
C SER A 64 -2.19 -28.44 6.16
N ALA A 65 -3.06 -27.98 7.06
CA ALA A 65 -4.47 -28.36 7.11
C ALA A 65 -5.33 -27.62 6.05
N CYS A 66 -4.84 -26.53 5.45
CA CYS A 66 -5.54 -25.81 4.40
C CYS A 66 -5.43 -26.57 3.08
N GLN A 67 -6.49 -27.25 2.70
CA GLN A 67 -6.61 -27.97 1.43
C GLN A 67 -7.72 -27.30 0.58
N PRO A 68 -7.39 -26.30 -0.26
CA PRO A 68 -8.38 -25.60 -1.04
C PRO A 68 -9.12 -26.52 -1.99
N VAL A 69 -10.45 -26.47 -1.96
CA VAL A 69 -11.34 -27.11 -2.94
C VAL A 69 -11.56 -26.19 -4.13
N ALA A 70 -11.60 -24.87 -3.88
CA ALA A 70 -11.65 -23.83 -4.88
C ALA A 70 -10.91 -22.59 -4.38
N SER A 71 -10.29 -21.85 -5.27
CA SER A 71 -9.51 -20.66 -4.94
C SER A 71 -9.41 -19.73 -6.14
N GLY A 72 -9.29 -18.44 -5.89
CA GLY A 72 -9.09 -17.41 -6.90
C GLY A 72 -10.32 -16.55 -7.16
N VAL A 73 -10.09 -15.47 -7.92
CA VAL A 73 -11.11 -14.53 -8.38
C VAL A 73 -11.06 -14.51 -9.90
N GLU A 74 -12.14 -14.90 -10.55
CA GLU A 74 -12.25 -14.91 -12.00
C GLU A 74 -12.60 -13.52 -12.56
N GLY A 75 -12.52 -13.33 -13.88
CA GLY A 75 -12.83 -12.05 -14.52
C GLY A 75 -14.22 -11.53 -14.19
N ALA A 76 -15.24 -12.41 -14.29
CA ALA A 76 -16.63 -12.05 -13.95
C ALA A 76 -16.81 -11.68 -12.47
N ASP A 77 -16.03 -12.29 -11.56
CA ASP A 77 -16.06 -11.94 -10.14
C ASP A 77 -15.56 -10.52 -9.90
N LYS A 78 -14.53 -10.07 -10.64
CA LYS A 78 -14.01 -8.70 -10.54
C LYS A 78 -15.12 -7.67 -10.82
N ASP A 79 -15.90 -7.89 -11.84
CA ASP A 79 -17.01 -7.01 -12.22
C ASP A 79 -18.09 -6.99 -11.13
N ILE A 80 -18.45 -8.15 -10.58
CA ILE A 80 -19.43 -8.27 -9.48
C ILE A 80 -18.92 -7.56 -8.23
N ILE A 81 -17.63 -7.74 -7.87
CA ILE A 81 -17.01 -7.11 -6.72
C ILE A 81 -17.04 -5.59 -6.86
N LEU A 82 -16.61 -5.06 -7.99
CA LEU A 82 -16.61 -3.63 -8.26
C LEU A 82 -18.02 -3.05 -8.27
N ALA A 83 -18.96 -3.73 -8.95
CA ALA A 83 -20.34 -3.31 -9.01
C ALA A 83 -20.99 -3.26 -7.62
N ALA A 84 -20.76 -4.25 -6.77
CA ALA A 84 -21.31 -4.30 -5.42
C ALA A 84 -20.73 -3.14 -4.55
N HIS A 85 -19.40 -2.93 -4.55
CA HIS A 85 -18.77 -1.85 -3.81
C HIS A 85 -19.29 -0.48 -4.26
N ASN A 86 -19.26 -0.21 -5.56
CA ASN A 86 -19.64 1.09 -6.10
C ASN A 86 -21.14 1.37 -5.96
N ARG A 87 -22.00 0.36 -6.03
CA ARG A 87 -23.42 0.49 -5.73
C ARG A 87 -23.67 0.97 -4.30
N TYR A 88 -23.04 0.35 -3.30
CA TYR A 88 -23.20 0.76 -1.90
C TYR A 88 -22.61 2.14 -1.63
N ARG A 89 -21.46 2.47 -2.22
CA ARG A 89 -20.85 3.79 -2.12
C ARG A 89 -21.74 4.88 -2.75
N SER A 90 -22.32 4.60 -3.91
CA SER A 90 -23.28 5.51 -4.58
C SER A 90 -24.54 5.73 -3.72
N GLN A 91 -25.06 4.69 -3.07
CA GLN A 91 -26.19 4.83 -2.15
C GLN A 91 -25.87 5.76 -0.97
N ILE A 92 -24.66 5.65 -0.39
CA ILE A 92 -24.21 6.55 0.68
C ILE A 92 -24.04 7.98 0.14
N ALA A 93 -23.38 8.15 -1.00
CA ALA A 93 -23.09 9.46 -1.56
C ALA A 93 -24.37 10.24 -1.91
N THR A 94 -25.35 9.56 -2.49
CA THR A 94 -26.63 10.19 -2.93
C THR A 94 -27.72 10.18 -1.84
N GLY A 95 -27.49 9.51 -0.70
CA GLY A 95 -28.49 9.33 0.34
C GLY A 95 -29.63 8.36 -0.01
N ASN A 96 -29.56 7.70 -1.16
CA ASN A 96 -30.55 6.73 -1.60
C ASN A 96 -30.49 5.46 -0.73
N ASN A 97 -31.57 5.22 0.04
CA ASN A 97 -31.64 4.10 1.00
C ASN A 97 -30.57 4.13 2.11
N SER A 98 -30.00 5.29 2.42
CA SER A 98 -29.01 5.47 3.48
C SER A 98 -29.59 6.25 4.65
N SER A 99 -29.33 5.78 5.88
CA SER A 99 -29.62 6.49 7.11
C SER A 99 -28.50 7.45 7.53
N PHE A 100 -27.49 7.60 6.66
CA PHE A 100 -26.28 8.39 6.90
C PHE A 100 -26.32 9.71 6.13
N PRO A 101 -25.57 10.72 6.60
CA PRO A 101 -25.33 11.94 5.82
C PRO A 101 -24.78 11.63 4.44
N HIS A 102 -25.11 12.45 3.46
CA HIS A 102 -24.56 12.33 2.10
C HIS A 102 -23.06 12.55 2.09
N ALA A 103 -22.33 11.83 1.24
CA ALA A 103 -20.89 11.99 1.07
C ALA A 103 -20.57 12.86 -0.15
N SER A 104 -19.83 13.95 0.07
CA SER A 104 -19.47 14.91 -0.98
C SER A 104 -18.25 14.52 -1.82
N ASN A 105 -17.39 13.61 -1.29
CA ASN A 105 -16.07 13.28 -1.83
C ASN A 105 -15.85 11.77 -2.09
N MET A 106 -16.92 10.99 -2.27
CA MET A 106 -16.85 9.53 -2.39
C MET A 106 -16.25 9.10 -3.73
N LEU A 107 -15.05 8.52 -3.72
CA LEU A 107 -14.41 7.99 -4.92
C LEU A 107 -15.08 6.71 -5.44
N GLU A 108 -15.13 6.53 -6.76
CA GLU A 108 -15.43 5.26 -7.40
C GLU A 108 -14.26 4.30 -7.21
N MET A 109 -14.52 3.04 -6.85
CA MET A 109 -13.48 2.02 -6.69
C MET A 109 -13.15 1.37 -8.03
N GLU A 110 -11.85 1.11 -8.23
CA GLU A 110 -11.28 0.39 -9.35
C GLU A 110 -10.46 -0.81 -8.86
N TRP A 111 -10.28 -1.81 -9.72
CA TRP A 111 -9.49 -2.99 -9.39
C TRP A 111 -7.99 -2.71 -9.37
N ASP A 112 -7.28 -3.37 -8.44
CA ASP A 112 -5.82 -3.38 -8.37
C ASP A 112 -5.31 -4.81 -8.16
N ASP A 113 -4.45 -5.28 -9.09
CA ASP A 113 -3.97 -6.65 -9.07
C ASP A 113 -2.95 -6.93 -7.97
N ASP A 114 -2.19 -5.92 -7.48
CA ASP A 114 -1.27 -6.10 -6.35
C ASP A 114 -2.05 -6.26 -5.05
N LEU A 115 -3.13 -5.49 -4.86
CA LEU A 115 -4.06 -5.68 -3.74
C LEU A 115 -4.76 -7.03 -3.82
N ALA A 116 -5.16 -7.47 -5.02
CA ALA A 116 -5.77 -8.79 -5.23
C ALA A 116 -4.79 -9.92 -4.88
N ARG A 117 -3.51 -9.79 -5.26
CA ARG A 117 -2.45 -10.76 -4.92
C ARG A 117 -2.29 -10.90 -3.40
N VAL A 118 -2.26 -9.81 -2.67
CA VAL A 118 -2.17 -9.79 -1.20
C VAL A 118 -3.43 -10.38 -0.56
N ALA A 119 -4.61 -10.00 -1.05
CA ALA A 119 -5.89 -10.52 -0.58
C ALA A 119 -6.01 -12.04 -0.82
N GLN A 120 -5.59 -12.53 -2.00
CA GLN A 120 -5.60 -13.95 -2.32
C GLN A 120 -4.62 -14.74 -1.47
N ALA A 121 -3.41 -14.21 -1.24
CA ALA A 121 -2.43 -14.84 -0.34
C ALA A 121 -2.99 -14.95 1.09
N HIS A 122 -3.70 -13.92 1.58
CA HIS A 122 -4.38 -13.98 2.87
C HIS A 122 -5.49 -15.03 2.89
N ALA A 123 -6.34 -15.10 1.86
CA ALA A 123 -7.39 -16.10 1.77
C ALA A 123 -6.81 -17.52 1.81
N ASN A 124 -5.71 -17.76 1.08
CA ASN A 124 -5.04 -19.06 0.99
C ASN A 124 -4.43 -19.54 2.33
N LEU A 125 -4.35 -18.70 3.35
CA LEU A 125 -3.99 -19.16 4.70
C LEU A 125 -5.13 -19.93 5.38
N CYS A 126 -6.34 -19.95 4.81
CA CYS A 126 -7.54 -20.58 5.39
C CYS A 126 -7.82 -20.12 6.83
N SER A 127 -7.46 -18.90 7.15
CA SER A 127 -7.61 -18.31 8.47
C SER A 127 -8.21 -16.92 8.37
N ASN A 128 -9.31 -16.67 9.09
CA ASN A 128 -9.92 -15.35 9.19
C ASN A 128 -9.27 -14.48 10.29
N GLN A 129 -8.11 -14.87 10.78
CA GLN A 129 -7.41 -14.08 11.80
C GLN A 129 -6.99 -12.72 11.23
N PRO A 130 -7.06 -11.66 12.06
CA PRO A 130 -6.53 -10.37 11.66
C PRO A 130 -5.04 -10.49 11.31
N SER A 131 -4.67 -9.93 10.17
CA SER A 131 -3.24 -9.71 9.88
C SER A 131 -2.78 -8.43 10.57
N CYS A 132 -1.49 -8.30 10.82
CA CYS A 132 -0.93 -7.03 11.26
C CYS A 132 -1.04 -5.99 10.10
N SER A 133 -1.09 -4.70 10.41
CA SER A 133 -1.26 -3.64 9.40
C SER A 133 -0.13 -3.63 8.36
N SER A 134 1.12 -3.81 8.80
CA SER A 134 2.27 -3.91 7.88
C SER A 134 2.37 -5.23 7.12
N CYS A 135 1.65 -6.28 7.56
CA CYS A 135 1.68 -7.60 6.91
C CYS A 135 1.02 -7.64 5.53
N MET A 136 0.18 -6.65 5.20
CA MET A 136 -0.50 -6.57 3.91
C MET A 136 -0.03 -5.37 3.06
N ARG A 137 0.94 -4.62 3.56
CA ARG A 137 1.47 -3.44 2.89
C ARG A 137 2.03 -3.78 1.51
N ILE A 138 1.75 -2.92 0.54
CA ILE A 138 2.38 -2.95 -0.78
C ILE A 138 3.14 -1.65 -1.03
N GLU A 139 4.00 -1.64 -2.04
CA GLU A 139 4.85 -0.48 -2.32
C GLU A 139 4.03 0.77 -2.65
N LYS A 140 2.95 0.62 -3.43
CA LYS A 140 2.02 1.69 -3.82
C LYS A 140 1.22 2.26 -2.65
N PHE A 141 0.89 1.41 -1.65
CA PHE A 141 0.04 1.77 -0.53
C PHE A 141 0.72 1.36 0.79
N PRO A 142 1.33 2.32 1.51
CA PRO A 142 1.98 2.05 2.80
C PRO A 142 0.98 1.63 3.88
N HIS A 143 -0.29 2.01 3.74
CA HIS A 143 -1.40 1.55 4.55
C HIS A 143 -2.44 0.86 3.65
N VAL A 144 -2.67 -0.42 3.90
CA VAL A 144 -3.64 -1.26 3.19
C VAL A 144 -4.74 -1.67 4.15
N GLY A 145 -5.97 -1.27 3.83
CA GLY A 145 -7.15 -1.70 4.56
C GLY A 145 -7.51 -3.16 4.22
N ARG A 146 -8.18 -3.83 5.14
CA ARG A 146 -8.66 -5.20 4.93
C ARG A 146 -10.08 -5.38 5.47
N THR A 147 -10.91 -6.05 4.70
CA THR A 147 -12.18 -6.61 5.14
C THR A 147 -12.33 -8.04 4.64
N GLY A 148 -13.36 -8.71 5.09
CA GLY A 148 -13.67 -10.04 4.60
C GLY A 148 -14.91 -10.63 5.26
N CYS A 149 -15.31 -11.79 4.78
CA CYS A 149 -16.35 -12.58 5.41
C CYS A 149 -16.00 -14.07 5.37
N LEU A 150 -16.53 -14.80 6.32
CA LEU A 150 -16.44 -16.25 6.39
C LEU A 150 -17.84 -16.84 6.36
N ILE A 151 -18.13 -17.67 5.35
CA ILE A 151 -19.40 -18.34 5.17
C ILE A 151 -19.20 -19.83 5.34
N ARG A 152 -19.95 -20.46 6.25
CA ARG A 152 -19.97 -21.91 6.44
C ARG A 152 -21.11 -22.52 5.65
N THR A 153 -20.86 -23.65 4.98
CA THR A 153 -21.84 -24.26 4.08
C THR A 153 -21.59 -25.76 3.89
N ASP A 154 -22.66 -26.49 3.64
CA ASP A 154 -22.60 -27.88 3.17
C ASP A 154 -22.65 -27.99 1.64
N SER A 155 -22.85 -26.88 0.95
CA SER A 155 -22.97 -26.85 -0.52
C SER A 155 -21.66 -27.25 -1.20
N GLU A 156 -21.75 -28.15 -2.16
CA GLU A 156 -20.63 -28.52 -3.05
C GLU A 156 -20.29 -27.41 -4.07
N ASN A 157 -21.17 -26.42 -4.24
CA ASN A 157 -20.94 -25.32 -5.18
C ASN A 157 -19.67 -24.54 -4.83
N ASN A 158 -18.74 -24.46 -5.79
CA ASN A 158 -17.45 -23.78 -5.66
C ASN A 158 -17.51 -22.30 -6.01
N THR A 159 -18.61 -21.83 -6.62
CA THR A 159 -18.79 -20.43 -7.00
C THR A 159 -18.78 -19.52 -5.77
N ALA A 160 -18.07 -18.42 -5.87
CA ALA A 160 -18.06 -17.38 -4.85
C ALA A 160 -19.38 -16.57 -4.85
N ASP A 161 -19.90 -16.24 -3.69
CA ASP A 161 -21.03 -15.31 -3.51
C ASP A 161 -20.51 -13.94 -3.06
N TRP A 162 -19.97 -13.18 -4.00
CA TRP A 162 -19.40 -11.86 -3.73
C TRP A 162 -20.47 -10.83 -3.33
N GLU A 163 -21.65 -10.87 -3.97
CA GLU A 163 -22.76 -9.99 -3.62
C GLU A 163 -23.21 -10.20 -2.16
N GLY A 164 -23.37 -11.46 -1.76
CA GLY A 164 -23.73 -11.80 -0.39
C GLY A 164 -22.69 -11.37 0.63
N CYS A 165 -21.41 -11.59 0.33
CA CYS A 165 -20.32 -11.19 1.22
C CYS A 165 -20.22 -9.66 1.37
N ILE A 166 -20.20 -8.90 0.28
CA ILE A 166 -20.10 -7.43 0.32
C ILE A 166 -21.36 -6.83 0.94
N GLY A 167 -22.52 -7.43 0.66
CA GLY A 167 -23.78 -7.08 1.33
C GLY A 167 -23.74 -7.31 2.84
N TYR A 168 -23.06 -8.34 3.30
CA TYR A 168 -22.86 -8.58 4.74
C TYR A 168 -21.97 -7.47 5.36
N MET A 169 -20.89 -7.07 4.69
CA MET A 169 -20.05 -5.95 5.14
C MET A 169 -20.87 -4.65 5.25
N TYR A 170 -21.73 -4.36 4.27
CA TYR A 170 -22.59 -3.18 4.30
C TYR A 170 -23.59 -3.24 5.44
N LYS A 171 -24.15 -4.40 5.79
CA LYS A 171 -25.12 -4.60 6.89
C LYS A 171 -24.55 -4.30 8.28
N GLU A 172 -23.24 -4.22 8.47
CA GLU A 172 -22.65 -3.74 9.72
C GLU A 172 -23.12 -2.32 10.04
N SER A 173 -23.46 -1.53 9.02
CA SER A 173 -24.07 -0.19 9.15
C SER A 173 -25.29 -0.15 10.07
N LEU A 174 -26.06 -1.25 10.17
CA LEU A 174 -27.22 -1.35 11.03
C LEU A 174 -26.88 -1.30 12.54
N ARG A 175 -25.61 -1.47 12.90
CA ARG A 175 -25.11 -1.35 14.28
C ARG A 175 -24.73 0.07 14.64
N ILE A 176 -24.70 0.99 13.68
CA ILE A 176 -24.36 2.39 13.91
C ILE A 176 -25.63 3.11 14.40
N PRO A 177 -25.57 3.80 15.55
CA PRO A 177 -26.68 4.62 16.00
C PRO A 177 -27.05 5.67 14.94
N THR A 178 -28.35 5.91 14.76
CA THR A 178 -28.81 6.96 13.84
C THR A 178 -28.20 8.29 14.24
N THR A 179 -27.39 8.87 13.37
CA THR A 179 -26.74 10.16 13.59
C THR A 179 -27.58 11.28 12.97
N SER A 180 -27.40 12.51 13.44
CA SER A 180 -27.99 13.67 12.77
C SER A 180 -27.39 13.81 11.36
N SER A 181 -28.14 14.39 10.43
CA SER A 181 -27.75 14.57 9.03
C SER A 181 -26.43 15.32 8.80
N ASN A 182 -25.87 15.93 9.84
CA ASN A 182 -24.62 16.72 9.76
C ASN A 182 -23.49 16.17 10.63
N THR A 183 -23.67 15.00 11.27
CA THR A 183 -22.62 14.42 12.12
C THR A 183 -21.69 13.56 11.29
N PRO A 184 -20.39 13.88 11.21
CA PRO A 184 -19.42 13.09 10.46
C PRO A 184 -19.35 11.65 11.00
N LEU A 185 -19.34 10.69 10.07
CA LEU A 185 -19.15 9.29 10.42
C LEU A 185 -17.67 9.01 10.71
N ARG A 186 -17.41 8.29 11.79
CA ARG A 186 -16.06 7.84 12.18
C ARG A 186 -16.06 6.34 12.42
N THR A 187 -14.90 5.71 12.27
CA THR A 187 -14.75 4.28 12.56
C THR A 187 -15.08 3.96 14.00
N MET A 188 -15.86 2.92 14.22
CA MET A 188 -16.24 2.38 15.52
C MET A 188 -15.98 0.87 15.54
N ARG A 189 -15.75 0.34 16.75
CA ARG A 189 -15.56 -1.09 16.93
C ARG A 189 -16.81 -1.89 16.50
N GLY A 190 -16.58 -2.91 15.66
CA GLY A 190 -17.61 -3.84 15.18
C GLY A 190 -18.35 -3.39 13.92
N VAL A 191 -17.89 -2.31 13.27
CA VAL A 191 -18.39 -1.81 11.97
C VAL A 191 -17.27 -1.50 10.98
N GLU A 192 -16.08 -2.05 11.23
CA GLU A 192 -14.87 -1.74 10.48
C GLU A 192 -14.99 -2.16 9.01
N SER A 193 -15.75 -3.23 8.69
CA SER A 193 -15.95 -3.63 7.31
C SER A 193 -16.81 -2.63 6.55
N PHE A 194 -17.86 -2.12 7.18
CA PHE A 194 -18.70 -1.08 6.60
C PHE A 194 -17.94 0.24 6.43
N THR A 195 -17.21 0.70 7.46
CA THR A 195 -16.50 1.97 7.38
C THR A 195 -15.35 1.93 6.39
N GLN A 196 -14.69 0.77 6.19
CA GLN A 196 -13.72 0.59 5.11
C GLN A 196 -14.40 0.64 3.73
N LEU A 197 -15.53 -0.05 3.54
CA LEU A 197 -16.30 0.00 2.30
C LEU A 197 -16.75 1.42 1.96
N ALA A 198 -17.13 2.21 2.99
CA ALA A 198 -17.60 3.57 2.87
C ALA A 198 -16.48 4.63 2.89
N TRP A 199 -15.21 4.24 3.05
CA TRP A 199 -14.08 5.18 3.17
C TRP A 199 -13.88 5.95 1.87
N ALA A 200 -14.15 7.26 1.90
CA ALA A 200 -14.25 8.07 0.68
C ALA A 200 -12.95 8.09 -0.14
N THR A 201 -11.79 8.21 0.52
CA THR A 201 -10.49 8.33 -0.14
C THR A 201 -9.88 7.00 -0.60
N THR A 202 -10.48 5.87 -0.24
CA THR A 202 -10.15 4.56 -0.83
C THR A 202 -10.71 4.46 -2.24
N TRP A 203 -9.87 4.16 -3.23
CA TRP A 203 -10.27 4.06 -4.63
C TRP A 203 -9.77 2.83 -5.35
N LYS A 204 -8.90 2.05 -4.72
CA LYS A 204 -8.44 0.75 -5.25
C LYS A 204 -8.88 -0.37 -4.33
N VAL A 205 -9.28 -1.49 -4.95
CA VAL A 205 -9.67 -2.71 -4.26
C VAL A 205 -9.16 -3.93 -5.02
N GLY A 206 -8.70 -4.93 -4.28
CA GLY A 206 -8.41 -6.25 -4.83
C GLY A 206 -8.84 -7.31 -3.83
N CYS A 207 -9.48 -8.37 -4.31
CA CYS A 207 -10.03 -9.40 -3.44
C CYS A 207 -9.48 -10.79 -3.76
N GLY A 208 -9.60 -11.71 -2.80
CA GLY A 208 -9.22 -13.10 -2.90
C GLY A 208 -10.27 -14.01 -2.26
N TYR A 209 -10.37 -15.23 -2.75
CA TYR A 209 -11.34 -16.22 -2.34
C TYR A 209 -10.70 -17.60 -2.17
N VAL A 210 -11.15 -18.33 -1.17
CA VAL A 210 -10.84 -19.75 -1.02
C VAL A 210 -12.02 -20.49 -0.39
N LYS A 211 -12.28 -21.71 -0.89
CA LYS A 211 -13.16 -22.67 -0.27
C LYS A 211 -12.33 -23.87 0.20
N TYR A 212 -12.51 -24.27 1.43
CA TYR A 212 -11.75 -25.37 2.03
C TYR A 212 -12.62 -26.19 2.99
N PRO A 213 -12.24 -27.46 3.30
CA PRO A 213 -12.94 -28.28 4.29
C PRO A 213 -12.94 -27.60 5.66
N SER A 214 -14.09 -27.55 6.29
CA SER A 214 -14.27 -26.97 7.63
C SER A 214 -13.98 -27.99 8.73
N GLY A 215 -13.35 -27.55 9.81
CA GLY A 215 -13.28 -28.34 11.04
C GLY A 215 -14.55 -28.25 11.91
N SER A 216 -15.63 -27.62 11.41
CA SER A 216 -16.88 -27.39 12.13
C SER A 216 -17.98 -28.38 11.72
N ALA A 217 -19.22 -28.17 12.21
CA ALA A 217 -20.38 -29.01 11.88
C ALA A 217 -20.79 -28.93 10.40
N LEU A 218 -20.46 -27.85 9.70
CA LEU A 218 -20.69 -27.71 8.26
C LEU A 218 -19.44 -28.11 7.49
N ARG A 219 -19.60 -28.69 6.31
CA ARG A 219 -18.53 -29.38 5.55
C ARG A 219 -17.45 -28.43 5.01
N PHE A 220 -17.83 -27.22 4.64
CA PHE A 220 -16.94 -26.27 3.99
C PHE A 220 -17.01 -24.89 4.62
N GLU A 221 -15.88 -24.18 4.54
CA GLU A 221 -15.78 -22.75 4.77
C GLU A 221 -15.39 -22.04 3.46
N LYS A 222 -16.07 -20.94 3.18
CA LYS A 222 -15.76 -20.00 2.10
C LYS A 222 -15.22 -18.72 2.72
N LEU A 223 -13.94 -18.44 2.54
CA LEU A 223 -13.29 -17.24 3.05
C LEU A 223 -13.08 -16.25 1.91
N TYR A 224 -13.57 -15.05 2.13
CA TYR A 224 -13.45 -13.91 1.23
C TYR A 224 -12.59 -12.85 1.91
N THR A 225 -11.60 -12.33 1.23
CA THR A 225 -10.74 -11.26 1.73
C THR A 225 -10.64 -10.18 0.67
N CYS A 226 -10.85 -8.92 1.06
CA CYS A 226 -10.60 -7.76 0.20
C CYS A 226 -9.56 -6.86 0.85
N ALA A 227 -8.62 -6.39 0.05
CA ALA A 227 -7.58 -5.41 0.39
C ALA A 227 -7.87 -4.09 -0.31
N TYR A 228 -7.63 -2.97 0.35
CA TYR A 228 -8.04 -1.64 -0.08
C TYR A 228 -6.87 -0.66 -0.05
N GLY A 229 -6.79 0.18 -1.07
CA GLY A 229 -5.74 1.19 -1.20
C GLY A 229 -6.27 2.58 -1.65
N PRO A 230 -5.83 3.65 -0.98
CA PRO A 230 -5.28 3.70 0.36
C PRO A 230 -6.22 3.08 1.39
N GLY A 231 -5.67 2.50 2.45
CA GLY A 231 -6.47 1.90 3.52
C GLY A 231 -7.29 2.95 4.26
N GLY A 232 -8.52 2.58 4.62
CA GLY A 232 -9.40 3.36 5.47
C GLY A 232 -9.24 3.00 6.96
N ASN A 233 -10.25 3.36 7.74
CA ASN A 233 -10.30 3.12 9.18
C ASN A 233 -9.18 3.80 9.98
N VAL A 234 -8.64 4.91 9.45
CA VAL A 234 -7.64 5.71 10.13
C VAL A 234 -8.25 6.35 11.38
N ARG A 235 -7.62 6.09 12.52
CA ARG A 235 -8.15 6.52 13.81
C ARG A 235 -8.24 8.05 13.91
N GLY A 236 -9.42 8.55 14.24
CA GLY A 236 -9.67 9.99 14.40
C GLY A 236 -10.06 10.70 13.12
N GLU A 237 -9.92 10.07 11.96
CA GLU A 237 -10.37 10.64 10.68
C GLU A 237 -11.84 10.33 10.40
N GLU A 238 -12.44 11.11 9.51
CA GLU A 238 -13.80 10.92 9.03
C GLU A 238 -13.83 9.91 7.90
N VAL A 239 -14.87 9.08 7.86
CA VAL A 239 -15.05 8.07 6.81
C VAL A 239 -15.24 8.75 5.43
N TYR A 240 -15.94 9.90 5.42
CA TYR A 240 -16.14 10.78 4.27
C TYR A 240 -16.50 12.20 4.70
N LYS A 241 -16.37 13.17 3.81
CA LYS A 241 -16.88 14.53 4.03
C LYS A 241 -18.38 14.56 3.85
N VAL A 242 -19.07 15.19 4.81
CA VAL A 242 -20.53 15.36 4.75
C VAL A 242 -20.87 16.54 3.85
N GLY A 243 -21.74 16.33 2.87
CA GLY A 243 -22.19 17.35 1.93
C GLY A 243 -22.90 16.76 0.72
N PRO A 244 -23.45 17.61 -0.16
CA PRO A 244 -24.04 17.14 -1.42
C PRO A 244 -23.04 16.32 -2.23
N ALA A 245 -23.52 15.24 -2.85
CA ALA A 245 -22.67 14.37 -3.66
C ALA A 245 -21.88 15.17 -4.71
N CYS A 246 -20.62 14.80 -4.93
CA CYS A 246 -19.72 15.39 -5.93
C CYS A 246 -19.15 16.80 -5.62
N THR A 247 -19.56 17.46 -4.53
CA THR A 247 -19.10 18.84 -4.28
C THR A 247 -17.65 18.95 -3.84
N ASP A 248 -17.06 17.88 -3.32
CA ASP A 248 -15.67 17.82 -2.87
C ASP A 248 -14.85 16.73 -3.57
N CYS A 249 -15.17 16.45 -4.84
CA CYS A 249 -14.38 15.50 -5.63
C CYS A 249 -12.93 15.99 -5.77
N PRO A 250 -11.93 15.12 -5.51
CA PRO A 250 -10.54 15.49 -5.69
C PRO A 250 -10.18 15.86 -7.12
N GLU A 251 -9.14 16.66 -7.30
CA GLU A 251 -8.55 16.92 -8.61
C GLU A 251 -8.13 15.60 -9.28
N GLY A 252 -8.18 15.51 -10.61
CA GLY A 252 -7.94 14.25 -11.35
C GLY A 252 -9.14 13.30 -11.33
N THR A 253 -10.32 13.79 -10.89
CA THR A 253 -11.57 13.05 -10.93
C THR A 253 -12.70 13.85 -11.59
N CYS A 254 -13.75 13.16 -12.01
CA CYS A 254 -14.98 13.77 -12.50
C CYS A 254 -16.21 13.16 -11.82
N CYS A 255 -17.34 13.86 -11.84
CA CYS A 255 -18.61 13.37 -11.32
C CYS A 255 -19.79 13.93 -12.10
N GLY A 256 -20.77 13.08 -12.44
CA GLY A 256 -21.96 13.49 -13.17
C GLY A 256 -21.62 14.17 -14.49
N GLU A 257 -22.15 15.38 -14.70
CA GLU A 257 -21.97 16.12 -15.96
C GLU A 257 -20.51 16.51 -16.23
N SER A 258 -19.69 16.73 -15.22
CA SER A 258 -18.28 17.08 -15.41
C SER A 258 -17.47 15.99 -16.11
N CYS A 259 -17.96 14.73 -16.15
CA CYS A 259 -17.31 13.64 -16.86
C CYS A 259 -17.42 13.75 -18.38
N GLN A 260 -18.36 14.55 -18.91
CA GLN A 260 -18.56 14.74 -20.36
C GLN A 260 -17.31 15.31 -21.04
N GLN A 261 -16.57 16.19 -20.36
CA GLN A 261 -15.32 16.75 -20.89
C GLN A 261 -14.22 15.70 -21.15
N TYR A 262 -14.33 14.52 -20.51
CA TYR A 262 -13.44 13.38 -20.69
C TYR A 262 -14.04 12.29 -21.58
N ASN A 263 -15.22 12.52 -22.19
CA ASN A 263 -15.99 11.53 -22.93
C ASN A 263 -16.34 10.27 -22.09
N ILE A 264 -16.57 10.46 -20.79
CA ILE A 264 -16.91 9.39 -19.84
C ILE A 264 -18.38 9.52 -19.45
N THR A 265 -19.11 8.40 -19.50
CA THR A 265 -20.45 8.26 -18.91
C THR A 265 -20.30 7.57 -17.56
N PRO A 266 -20.56 8.26 -16.42
CA PRO A 266 -20.46 7.64 -15.10
C PRO A 266 -21.48 6.51 -14.95
N SER A 267 -21.03 5.36 -14.45
CA SER A 267 -21.89 4.21 -14.17
C SER A 267 -22.60 4.33 -12.81
N TYR A 268 -22.06 5.16 -11.90
CA TYR A 268 -22.58 5.31 -10.56
C TYR A 268 -22.78 6.79 -10.20
N SER A 269 -24.02 7.13 -9.81
CA SER A 269 -24.34 8.50 -9.40
C SER A 269 -23.65 8.85 -8.10
N GLY A 270 -23.17 10.11 -8.01
CA GLY A 270 -22.59 10.66 -6.78
C GLY A 270 -21.18 10.18 -6.46
N LEU A 271 -20.54 9.39 -7.33
CA LEU A 271 -19.15 8.99 -7.17
C LEU A 271 -18.19 9.82 -8.00
N CYS A 272 -17.07 10.19 -7.39
CA CYS A 272 -15.95 10.84 -8.05
C CYS A 272 -15.12 9.77 -8.79
N LYS A 273 -15.24 9.73 -10.12
CA LYS A 273 -14.54 8.79 -10.98
C LYS A 273 -13.16 9.31 -11.34
N VAL A 274 -12.14 8.50 -11.14
CA VAL A 274 -10.76 8.84 -11.52
C VAL A 274 -10.66 8.91 -13.05
N VAL A 275 -10.07 9.98 -13.58
CA VAL A 275 -9.93 10.22 -15.02
C VAL A 275 -8.48 10.34 -15.48
N ASP A 276 -7.56 10.53 -14.51
CA ASP A 276 -6.14 10.63 -14.73
C ASP A 276 -5.38 9.47 -14.02
N ASP A 277 -4.14 9.70 -13.67
CA ASP A 277 -3.27 8.73 -12.99
C ASP A 277 -3.48 8.68 -11.46
N GLY A 278 -4.70 8.98 -11.00
CA GLY A 278 -5.13 8.94 -9.60
C GLY A 278 -5.62 10.29 -9.06
N PRO A 279 -6.39 10.26 -7.96
CA PRO A 279 -6.95 11.46 -7.36
C PRO A 279 -5.88 12.26 -6.63
N ILE A 280 -5.96 13.60 -6.68
CA ILE A 280 -5.11 14.50 -5.91
C ILE A 280 -5.96 15.10 -4.79
N PHE A 281 -5.68 14.69 -3.55
CA PHE A 281 -6.46 15.13 -2.41
C PHE A 281 -6.08 16.56 -1.99
N PRO A 282 -7.06 17.45 -1.75
CA PRO A 282 -6.81 18.76 -1.16
C PRO A 282 -6.25 18.59 0.26
N LEU A 283 -5.48 19.57 0.70
CA LEU A 283 -5.01 19.66 2.08
C LEU A 283 -6.01 20.47 2.92
N ASP A 284 -6.14 20.11 4.20
CA ASP A 284 -7.09 20.76 5.12
C ASP A 284 -6.76 22.24 5.41
N ASP A 285 -5.55 22.70 5.09
CA ASP A 285 -5.07 24.04 5.39
C ASP A 285 -4.09 24.51 4.30
N GLU A 286 -4.61 24.85 3.13
CA GLU A 286 -3.79 25.37 2.02
C GLU A 286 -3.37 26.83 2.22
N ASP A 287 -4.14 27.64 2.97
CA ASP A 287 -3.88 29.07 3.16
C ASP A 287 -2.55 29.35 3.86
N ASN A 288 -2.12 28.46 4.76
CA ASN A 288 -0.86 28.60 5.48
C ASN A 288 0.28 27.73 4.92
N LEU A 289 0.06 27.07 3.79
CA LEU A 289 0.99 26.12 3.21
C LEU A 289 2.13 26.85 2.48
N LEU A 290 3.36 26.64 2.95
CA LEU A 290 4.57 27.17 2.32
C LEU A 290 5.26 26.17 1.39
N PHE A 291 5.10 24.87 1.68
CA PHE A 291 5.77 23.81 0.93
C PHE A 291 4.96 22.52 0.96
N ARG A 292 4.85 21.89 -0.21
CA ARG A 292 4.15 20.62 -0.40
C ARG A 292 5.00 19.68 -1.25
N CYS A 293 5.39 18.55 -0.66
CA CYS A 293 6.02 17.46 -1.39
C CYS A 293 5.36 16.13 -1.01
N LEU A 294 4.75 15.47 -1.99
CA LEU A 294 4.11 14.16 -1.85
C LEU A 294 4.88 13.10 -2.67
N PHE A 295 6.04 13.44 -3.23
CA PHE A 295 6.85 12.58 -4.10
C PHE A 295 6.05 11.91 -5.22
N ASN A 296 4.99 12.55 -5.67
CA ASN A 296 4.10 12.10 -6.72
C ASN A 296 4.22 12.99 -7.98
N LYS A 297 3.51 12.64 -9.05
CA LYS A 297 3.58 13.40 -10.30
C LYS A 297 3.06 14.83 -10.15
N ALA A 298 2.02 15.03 -9.34
CA ALA A 298 1.41 16.35 -9.14
C ALA A 298 2.31 17.35 -8.41
N THR A 299 3.21 16.88 -7.54
CA THR A 299 4.13 17.72 -6.77
C THR A 299 5.59 17.58 -7.17
N SER A 300 5.87 16.97 -8.34
CA SER A 300 7.23 16.65 -8.78
C SER A 300 8.17 17.86 -8.77
N GLN A 301 7.69 19.04 -9.19
CA GLN A 301 8.54 20.26 -9.21
C GLN A 301 8.91 20.75 -7.82
N SER A 302 7.99 20.77 -6.86
CA SER A 302 8.27 21.17 -5.48
C SER A 302 9.10 20.13 -4.71
N CYS A 303 9.10 18.88 -5.18
CA CYS A 303 9.86 17.79 -4.58
C CYS A 303 11.31 17.65 -5.08
N ASN A 304 11.81 18.57 -5.89
CA ASN A 304 13.19 18.52 -6.33
C ASN A 304 14.16 18.62 -5.15
N PHE A 305 15.09 17.69 -5.08
CA PHE A 305 16.13 17.65 -4.05
C PHE A 305 17.48 17.24 -4.62
N GLN A 306 18.54 17.65 -3.93
CA GLN A 306 19.89 17.15 -4.14
C GLN A 306 20.16 16.02 -3.17
N SER A 307 20.81 14.96 -3.62
CA SER A 307 21.22 13.82 -2.80
C SER A 307 22.74 13.71 -2.74
N ASP A 308 23.27 13.45 -1.55
CA ASP A 308 24.69 13.15 -1.31
C ASP A 308 24.81 11.86 -0.49
N PRO A 309 25.37 10.77 -1.04
CA PRO A 309 25.79 10.62 -2.47
C PRO A 309 24.60 10.73 -3.42
N SER A 310 24.87 10.97 -4.70
CA SER A 310 23.85 11.26 -5.72
C SER A 310 22.81 10.14 -5.90
N ASP A 311 23.13 8.92 -5.55
CA ASP A 311 22.27 7.73 -5.61
C ASP A 311 21.73 7.32 -4.23
N GLY A 312 22.04 8.07 -3.16
CA GLY A 312 21.64 7.80 -1.79
C GLY A 312 20.13 7.89 -1.56
N TRP A 313 19.45 8.74 -2.33
CA TRP A 313 18.00 8.91 -2.31
C TRP A 313 17.42 8.83 -3.72
N LYS A 314 16.30 8.13 -3.86
CA LYS A 314 15.59 7.95 -5.13
C LYS A 314 14.10 8.18 -4.94
N THR A 315 13.47 8.86 -5.90
CA THR A 315 12.02 9.02 -5.92
C THR A 315 11.38 7.86 -6.66
N LYS A 316 10.34 7.28 -6.07
CA LYS A 316 9.45 6.30 -6.69
C LYS A 316 8.05 6.89 -6.74
N THR A 317 7.45 6.90 -7.92
CA THR A 317 6.10 7.43 -8.16
C THR A 317 5.24 6.32 -8.75
N PHE A 318 4.04 6.12 -8.18
CA PHE A 318 3.11 5.07 -8.61
C PHE A 318 1.88 5.65 -9.30
N PHE A 319 1.26 6.66 -8.67
CA PHE A 319 0.08 7.36 -9.18
C PHE A 319 0.27 8.87 -9.05
N ALA A 320 -0.68 9.66 -9.57
CA ALA A 320 -0.68 11.10 -9.37
C ALA A 320 -0.70 11.50 -7.88
N SER A 321 -1.30 10.66 -7.04
CA SER A 321 -1.44 10.92 -5.59
C SER A 321 -0.42 10.18 -4.72
N THR A 322 0.32 9.21 -5.23
CA THR A 322 1.18 8.35 -4.40
C THR A 322 2.60 8.24 -4.95
N GLY A 323 3.55 8.43 -4.05
CA GLY A 323 4.97 8.26 -4.28
C GLY A 323 5.74 8.34 -2.96
N HIS A 324 7.04 8.15 -3.01
CA HIS A 324 7.92 8.35 -1.87
C HIS A 324 9.37 8.59 -2.32
N ALA A 325 10.16 9.23 -1.47
CA ALA A 325 11.61 9.17 -1.56
C ALA A 325 12.11 7.99 -0.74
N GLU A 326 12.95 7.15 -1.34
CA GLU A 326 13.54 5.98 -0.71
C GLU A 326 15.05 6.12 -0.56
N SER A 327 15.56 5.73 0.60
CA SER A 327 16.99 5.45 0.79
C SER A 327 17.15 4.06 1.40
N VAL A 328 18.03 3.25 0.80
CA VAL A 328 18.41 1.91 1.28
C VAL A 328 19.93 1.90 1.41
N LEU A 329 20.42 1.71 2.63
CA LEU A 329 21.83 1.83 2.93
C LEU A 329 22.37 0.59 3.67
N GLU A 330 23.62 0.25 3.36
CA GLU A 330 24.37 -0.80 4.01
C GLU A 330 25.06 -0.29 5.29
N ALA A 331 25.61 -1.20 6.07
CA ALA A 331 26.35 -0.89 7.30
C ALA A 331 27.47 0.14 7.10
N GLY A 332 27.42 1.19 7.87
CA GLY A 332 28.42 2.29 7.85
C GLY A 332 28.21 3.31 6.74
N GLN A 333 27.15 3.20 5.96
CA GLN A 333 26.78 4.19 4.96
C GLN A 333 25.91 5.31 5.53
N SER A 334 25.91 6.46 4.87
CA SER A 334 25.03 7.59 5.13
C SER A 334 24.62 8.25 3.82
N ALA A 335 23.44 8.86 3.81
CA ALA A 335 22.95 9.66 2.69
C ALA A 335 22.17 10.86 3.21
N GLU A 336 22.37 12.00 2.57
CA GLU A 336 21.62 13.22 2.83
C GLU A 336 20.82 13.62 1.60
N MET A 337 19.63 14.18 1.81
CA MET A 337 18.86 14.87 0.80
C MET A 337 18.51 16.27 1.27
N THR A 338 18.52 17.24 0.37
CA THR A 338 18.14 18.63 0.66
C THR A 338 17.24 19.14 -0.46
N PHE A 339 16.07 19.65 -0.10
CA PHE A 339 15.18 20.29 -1.07
C PHE A 339 15.82 21.54 -1.66
N GLU A 340 15.67 21.72 -2.97
CA GLU A 340 16.27 22.86 -3.68
C GLU A 340 15.61 24.17 -3.29
N GLN A 341 14.29 24.15 -3.08
CA GLN A 341 13.52 25.34 -2.74
C GLN A 341 13.71 25.71 -1.27
N PRO A 342 14.21 26.92 -0.96
CA PRO A 342 14.25 27.41 0.42
C PRO A 342 12.83 27.78 0.90
N ILE A 343 12.57 27.54 2.17
CA ILE A 343 11.32 27.89 2.83
C ILE A 343 11.46 29.30 3.41
N LYS A 344 10.60 30.20 2.96
CA LYS A 344 10.53 31.57 3.45
C LYS A 344 9.47 31.68 4.53
N SER A 345 9.86 32.11 5.72
CA SER A 345 8.94 32.35 6.83
C SER A 345 8.86 33.84 7.13
N SER A 346 7.66 34.39 7.11
CA SER A 346 7.37 35.76 7.46
C SER A 346 6.94 35.93 8.91
N HIS A 347 6.31 34.93 9.50
CA HIS A 347 5.75 34.98 10.87
C HIS A 347 6.59 34.27 11.94
N GLY A 348 7.72 33.70 11.55
CA GLY A 348 8.69 33.12 12.48
C GLY A 348 8.27 31.78 13.10
N ARG A 349 7.18 31.16 12.64
CA ARG A 349 6.73 29.83 13.10
C ARG A 349 6.48 28.93 11.93
N LEU A 350 7.12 27.76 11.94
CA LEU A 350 6.95 26.73 10.93
C LEU A 350 6.44 25.46 11.59
N CYS A 351 5.36 24.89 11.06
CA CYS A 351 4.95 23.52 11.34
C CYS A 351 5.43 22.62 10.21
N ILE A 352 6.35 21.72 10.50
CA ILE A 352 6.81 20.71 9.56
C ILE A 352 6.10 19.39 9.88
N GLU A 353 5.36 18.87 8.92
CA GLU A 353 4.76 17.55 8.96
C GLU A 353 5.54 16.61 8.04
N VAL A 354 6.01 15.50 8.58
CA VAL A 354 6.71 14.45 7.82
C VAL A 354 5.98 13.14 8.03
N GLU A 355 5.66 12.47 6.93
CA GLU A 355 5.09 11.13 6.94
C GLU A 355 6.10 10.17 6.33
N TYR A 356 6.51 9.16 7.09
CA TYR A 356 7.59 8.26 6.71
C TYR A 356 7.43 6.90 7.37
N ASN A 357 8.15 5.92 6.85
CA ASN A 357 8.43 4.66 7.52
C ASN A 357 9.87 4.24 7.28
N LYS A 358 10.43 3.51 8.22
CA LYS A 358 11.79 3.01 8.17
C LYS A 358 11.93 1.69 8.89
N GLY A 359 13.00 0.98 8.63
CA GLY A 359 13.27 -0.28 9.30
C GLY A 359 14.49 -1.01 8.74
N PRO A 360 14.72 -2.23 9.21
CA PRO A 360 15.74 -3.08 8.64
C PRO A 360 15.38 -3.48 7.22
N ASN A 361 16.37 -3.54 6.34
CA ASN A 361 16.22 -4.06 4.97
C ASN A 361 16.31 -5.59 4.93
N VAL A 362 16.70 -6.21 6.05
CA VAL A 362 16.82 -7.66 6.22
C VAL A 362 15.83 -8.10 7.29
N ALA A 363 14.95 -9.02 6.93
CA ALA A 363 13.95 -9.57 7.83
C ALA A 363 14.60 -10.16 9.11
N GLY A 364 13.93 -10.06 10.25
CA GLY A 364 14.39 -10.57 11.52
C GLY A 364 15.48 -9.75 12.21
N THR A 365 15.85 -8.63 11.65
CA THR A 365 16.88 -7.78 12.22
C THR A 365 16.30 -6.50 12.83
N LEU A 366 17.09 -5.84 13.69
CA LEU A 366 16.63 -4.66 14.40
C LEU A 366 16.73 -3.40 13.54
N ASP A 367 15.75 -2.52 13.68
CA ASP A 367 15.84 -1.15 13.17
C ASP A 367 16.90 -0.37 13.97
N ARG A 368 17.99 -0.02 13.31
CA ARG A 368 19.12 0.75 13.86
C ARG A 368 19.45 1.98 13.01
N GLY A 369 18.71 2.22 11.95
CA GLY A 369 18.90 3.39 11.10
C GLY A 369 18.61 4.69 11.87
N LEU A 370 19.55 5.64 11.83
CA LEU A 370 19.35 6.99 12.35
C LEU A 370 18.75 7.83 11.24
N PHE A 371 17.56 8.36 11.47
CA PHE A 371 16.84 9.20 10.52
C PHE A 371 16.61 10.57 11.16
N GLU A 372 17.00 11.62 10.46
CA GLU A 372 17.06 12.97 11.00
C GLU A 372 16.52 14.00 10.01
N LEU A 373 15.79 14.98 10.52
CA LEU A 373 15.41 16.20 9.81
C LEU A 373 16.51 17.23 9.96
N LEU A 374 16.99 17.78 8.84
CA LEU A 374 17.98 18.83 8.77
C LEU A 374 17.28 20.17 8.46
N VAL A 375 17.56 21.18 9.27
CA VAL A 375 17.06 22.55 9.07
C VAL A 375 18.26 23.49 8.98
N THR A 376 18.55 23.96 7.79
CA THR A 376 19.75 24.73 7.47
C THR A 376 19.40 26.18 7.14
N PRO A 377 19.79 27.17 7.99
CA PRO A 377 19.62 28.57 7.68
C PRO A 377 20.37 28.97 6.40
N VAL A 378 19.69 29.63 5.46
CA VAL A 378 20.30 30.03 4.18
C VAL A 378 21.48 31.01 4.42
N VAL A 379 21.29 31.97 5.33
CA VAL A 379 22.32 33.01 5.63
C VAL A 379 23.48 32.50 6.49
N ARG A 380 23.29 31.40 7.23
CA ARG A 380 24.27 30.81 8.14
C ARG A 380 24.22 29.31 8.14
N PRO A 381 24.66 28.64 7.06
CA PRO A 381 24.55 27.18 6.92
C PRO A 381 25.23 26.40 8.05
N GLN A 382 26.31 26.95 8.64
CA GLN A 382 27.00 26.32 9.77
C GLN A 382 26.17 26.22 11.06
N ARG A 383 24.99 26.86 11.11
CA ARG A 383 24.02 26.75 12.21
C ARG A 383 22.90 25.76 11.91
N GLN A 384 23.19 24.78 11.08
CA GLN A 384 22.25 23.65 10.82
C GLN A 384 21.77 23.03 12.14
N ARG A 385 20.49 22.82 12.22
CA ARG A 385 19.85 22.10 13.33
C ARG A 385 19.41 20.72 12.85
N THR A 386 19.73 19.72 13.65
CA THR A 386 19.34 18.32 13.42
C THR A 386 18.26 17.93 14.41
N ILE A 387 17.21 17.25 13.94
CA ILE A 387 16.11 16.77 14.76
C ILE A 387 15.93 15.28 14.48
N ASN A 388 16.08 14.49 15.53
CA ASN A 388 15.98 13.04 15.43
C ASN A 388 14.54 12.59 15.18
N LEU A 389 14.33 11.81 14.10
CA LEU A 389 13.08 11.17 13.70
C LEU A 389 13.11 9.65 13.96
N SER A 390 14.18 9.11 14.51
CA SER A 390 14.52 7.67 14.57
C SER A 390 13.71 6.84 15.56
N GLY A 391 12.56 7.21 15.93
CA GLY A 391 11.78 6.34 16.80
C GLY A 391 10.98 5.30 16.03
N GLY A 392 11.34 4.04 16.17
CA GLY A 392 10.83 2.83 15.53
C GLY A 392 9.53 2.93 14.73
N ALA A 393 9.61 2.74 13.42
CA ALA A 393 8.48 2.96 12.55
C ALA A 393 8.50 2.03 11.35
N ILE A 394 8.32 0.73 11.62
CA ILE A 394 7.95 -0.23 10.57
C ILE A 394 6.64 0.23 9.94
N ASN A 395 5.72 0.70 10.76
CA ASN A 395 4.47 1.31 10.32
C ASN A 395 4.68 2.77 9.90
N THR A 396 3.78 3.29 9.08
CA THR A 396 3.85 4.69 8.65
C THR A 396 3.64 5.63 9.83
N MET A 397 4.60 6.53 10.02
CA MET A 397 4.58 7.52 11.10
C MET A 397 4.33 8.91 10.53
N ARG A 398 3.43 9.65 11.15
CA ARG A 398 3.28 11.09 10.94
C ARG A 398 3.90 11.84 12.11
N MET A 399 4.87 12.69 11.82
CA MET A 399 5.51 13.54 12.82
C MET A 399 5.27 15.01 12.52
N ARG A 400 4.87 15.77 13.52
CA ARG A 400 4.69 17.24 13.45
C ARG A 400 5.64 17.93 14.38
N ILE A 401 6.39 18.92 13.86
CA ILE A 401 7.44 19.63 14.57
C ILE A 401 7.23 21.12 14.40
N THR A 402 7.04 21.85 15.51
CA THR A 402 7.02 23.32 15.49
C THR A 402 8.45 23.86 15.62
N LEU A 403 8.86 24.67 14.68
CA LEU A 403 10.13 25.39 14.69
C LEU A 403 9.92 26.90 14.72
N HIS A 404 10.91 27.60 15.23
CA HIS A 404 10.91 29.07 15.30
C HIS A 404 12.07 29.59 14.47
N TYR A 405 11.77 30.13 13.28
CA TYR A 405 12.71 30.78 12.39
C TYR A 405 12.07 32.01 11.77
N ASN A 406 12.80 33.13 11.78
CA ASN A 406 12.42 34.37 11.14
C ASN A 406 13.32 34.71 9.93
N PHE A 407 13.91 33.69 9.34
CA PHE A 407 14.74 33.73 8.14
C PHE A 407 14.58 32.50 7.31
N ASP A 408 15.01 32.58 6.05
CA ASP A 408 14.90 31.49 5.10
C ASP A 408 15.71 30.25 5.53
N VAL A 409 15.11 29.09 5.43
CA VAL A 409 15.73 27.80 5.76
C VAL A 409 15.62 26.83 4.59
N LYS A 410 16.63 25.99 4.43
CA LYS A 410 16.54 24.77 3.62
C LYS A 410 16.20 23.60 4.51
N ILE A 411 15.33 22.73 4.00
CA ILE A 411 14.92 21.51 4.66
C ILE A 411 15.57 20.32 3.97
N GLY A 412 16.08 19.40 4.75
CA GLY A 412 16.70 18.18 4.27
C GLY A 412 16.50 17.03 5.25
N PHE A 413 16.98 15.86 4.87
CA PHE A 413 16.97 14.67 5.70
C PHE A 413 18.32 13.97 5.62
N SER A 414 18.76 13.44 6.75
CA SER A 414 19.94 12.58 6.87
C SER A 414 19.51 11.18 7.28
N PHE A 415 20.07 10.19 6.61
CA PHE A 415 19.88 8.79 6.97
C PHE A 415 21.24 8.13 7.13
N ILE A 416 21.47 7.50 8.27
CA ILE A 416 22.76 6.91 8.66
C ILE A 416 22.55 5.52 9.17
N VAL A 417 23.28 4.54 8.62
CA VAL A 417 23.30 3.18 9.10
C VAL A 417 24.59 2.92 9.88
N PRO A 418 24.55 2.66 11.19
CA PRO A 418 25.72 2.42 11.99
C PRO A 418 26.54 1.20 11.51
N ARG A 419 27.86 1.22 11.68
CA ARG A 419 28.72 0.07 11.40
C ARG A 419 28.28 -1.13 12.22
N GLY A 420 28.27 -2.32 11.60
CA GLY A 420 27.84 -3.57 12.22
C GLY A 420 26.32 -3.72 12.36
N SER A 421 25.54 -2.81 11.81
CA SER A 421 24.09 -2.96 11.65
C SER A 421 23.78 -3.68 10.33
N PRO A 422 22.67 -4.41 10.23
CA PRO A 422 22.18 -4.86 8.91
C PRO A 422 21.79 -3.65 8.05
N ALA A 423 21.65 -3.88 6.73
CA ALA A 423 21.10 -2.88 5.83
C ALA A 423 19.76 -2.35 6.33
N GLN A 424 19.55 -1.06 6.15
CA GLN A 424 18.35 -0.34 6.62
C GLN A 424 17.73 0.43 5.48
N TYR A 425 16.44 0.75 5.61
CA TYR A 425 15.72 1.61 4.66
C TYR A 425 14.94 2.71 5.37
N VAL A 426 14.65 3.77 4.64
CA VAL A 426 13.67 4.79 4.98
C VAL A 426 12.91 5.20 3.73
N ASN A 427 11.59 5.36 3.85
CA ASN A 427 10.73 5.93 2.82
C ASN A 427 10.04 7.16 3.39
N ILE A 428 10.14 8.29 2.71
CA ILE A 428 9.43 9.53 3.05
C ILE A 428 8.27 9.67 2.06
N HIS A 429 7.04 9.64 2.56
CA HIS A 429 5.83 9.71 1.74
C HIS A 429 5.32 11.14 1.55
N LYS A 430 5.50 11.98 2.57
CA LYS A 430 4.95 13.34 2.56
C LYS A 430 5.80 14.28 3.39
N VAL A 431 5.99 15.49 2.88
CA VAL A 431 6.56 16.62 3.60
C VAL A 431 5.69 17.85 3.34
N LEU A 432 5.07 18.38 4.41
CA LEU A 432 4.28 19.60 4.37
C LEU A 432 4.88 20.61 5.34
N ILE A 433 4.92 21.88 4.95
CA ILE A 433 5.44 22.94 5.81
C ILE A 433 4.44 24.09 5.78
N TYR A 434 3.94 24.44 6.95
CA TYR A 434 2.96 25.50 7.14
C TYR A 434 3.55 26.67 7.92
N GLU A 435 3.11 27.87 7.63
CA GLU A 435 3.47 29.10 8.36
C GLU A 435 2.60 29.30 9.60
N LYS A 436 2.67 28.34 10.52
CA LYS A 436 1.97 28.37 11.80
C LYS A 436 2.65 27.44 12.82
N ALA A 437 2.25 27.49 14.08
CA ALA A 437 2.58 26.41 15.01
C ALA A 437 1.77 25.15 14.66
N CYS A 438 2.36 23.98 14.84
CA CYS A 438 1.60 22.74 14.76
C CYS A 438 0.52 22.72 15.86
N PRO A 439 -0.71 22.26 15.54
CA PRO A 439 -1.83 22.25 16.50
C PRO A 439 -1.52 21.42 17.75
N GLU A 440 -0.74 20.35 17.60
CA GLU A 440 -0.22 19.53 18.70
C GLU A 440 1.10 18.87 18.29
N ARG A 441 1.93 18.49 19.27
CA ARG A 441 3.09 17.64 19.01
C ARG A 441 2.58 16.20 18.91
N TYR A 442 2.32 15.76 17.69
CA TYR A 442 1.93 14.38 17.42
C TYR A 442 3.10 13.57 16.87
N ARG A 443 3.33 12.43 17.51
CA ARG A 443 3.95 11.27 16.90
C ARG A 443 2.86 10.21 16.82
N HIS A 444 2.37 9.94 15.64
CA HIS A 444 1.23 9.04 15.44
C HIS A 444 1.64 7.93 14.47
N ALA A 445 1.46 6.66 14.87
CA ALA A 445 1.36 5.56 13.93
C ALA A 445 0.02 5.69 13.19
N LEU A 446 0.04 5.63 11.87
CA LEU A 446 -1.16 5.75 11.04
C LEU A 446 -1.93 4.44 10.91
N ASP A 447 -1.49 3.40 11.63
CA ASP A 447 -2.08 2.05 11.61
C ASP A 447 -3.01 1.81 12.80
#